data_e8e1664f8429c528ceb1c7fef1978388
#
_entry.id   e8e1664f8429c528ceb1c7fef1978388
#
_cell.length_a   1.000
_cell.length_b   1.000
_cell.length_c   1.000
_cell.angle_alpha   90.00
_cell.angle_beta   90.00
_cell.angle_gamma   90.00
#
_symmetry.space_group_name_H-M   'P 1'
#
loop_
_entity.id
_entity.type
_entity.pdbx_description
1 polymer ?
#
loop_
_entity_poly.entity_id
_entity_poly.type
_entity_poly.pdbx_seq_one_letter_code
_entity_poly.pdbx_strand_id
1 'polypeptide(L)'
;MRLAELSESHWDEPDVQRALAQMLPEERRNAREAGNALAMLVHHPKLARVFLRFNVHLLYGSTLPANLRELAILRTAYRRRCEYEWTHHVAMGKQAGLTDDDIADLQHSTGRDELHQAVLDAADELDTDSRLSPATEAVLTKHLDEHQLMDLVFTIGCYSMLAMAFNTFGVELDENPESER
;
A
#
# COMPACT_ATOMS: atom_id res chain seq x y z
N MET A 1 -4.04 5.67 19.41
CA MET A 1 -2.87 6.24 20.13
C MET A 1 -2.07 7.02 19.11
N ARG A 2 -1.87 8.31 19.29
CA ARG A 2 -1.09 9.13 18.35
C ARG A 2 0.38 9.14 18.79
N LEU A 3 1.30 8.96 17.87
CA LEU A 3 2.73 9.13 18.14
C LEU A 3 3.04 10.62 18.30
N ALA A 4 4.06 10.93 19.11
CA ALA A 4 4.52 12.31 19.26
C ALA A 4 5.16 12.80 17.96
N GLU A 5 5.15 14.09 17.72
CA GLU A 5 5.88 14.69 16.61
C GLU A 5 7.39 14.48 16.79
N LEU A 6 8.06 14.15 15.70
CA LEU A 6 9.52 13.94 15.71
C LEU A 6 10.24 15.29 15.73
N SER A 7 11.31 15.39 16.54
CA SER A 7 12.16 16.57 16.54
C SER A 7 12.92 16.67 15.20
N GLU A 8 13.28 17.88 14.78
CA GLU A 8 14.09 18.10 13.56
C GLU A 8 15.39 17.29 13.59
N SER A 9 16.08 17.23 14.76
CA SER A 9 17.32 16.48 14.91
C SER A 9 17.17 14.96 14.73
N HIS A 10 15.96 14.42 14.92
CA HIS A 10 15.70 12.98 14.70
C HIS A 10 15.84 12.61 13.22
N TRP A 11 15.45 13.52 12.33
CA TRP A 11 15.56 13.27 10.88
C TRP A 11 17.00 13.15 10.40
N ASP A 12 17.94 13.78 11.09
CA ASP A 12 19.38 13.73 10.77
C ASP A 12 20.08 12.48 11.34
N GLU A 13 19.39 11.69 12.16
CA GLU A 13 19.97 10.48 12.73
C GLU A 13 20.39 9.48 11.64
N PRO A 14 21.60 8.90 11.72
CA PRO A 14 22.10 7.99 10.68
C PRO A 14 21.19 6.77 10.42
N ASP A 15 20.48 6.27 11.44
CA ASP A 15 19.59 5.13 11.30
C ASP A 15 18.29 5.53 10.55
N VAL A 16 17.77 6.75 10.80
CA VAL A 16 16.62 7.31 10.08
C VAL A 16 16.98 7.52 8.61
N GLN A 17 18.11 8.18 8.35
CA GLN A 17 18.57 8.41 6.98
C GLN A 17 18.79 7.09 6.20
N ARG A 18 19.33 6.05 6.85
CA ARG A 18 19.47 4.72 6.24
C ARG A 18 18.13 4.03 5.98
N ALA A 19 17.13 4.26 6.82
CA ALA A 19 15.79 3.73 6.61
C ALA A 19 15.10 4.41 5.42
N LEU A 20 15.10 5.73 5.40
CA LEU A 20 14.48 6.52 4.33
C LEU A 20 15.17 6.30 2.97
N ALA A 21 16.47 6.03 2.95
CA ALA A 21 17.22 5.71 1.75
C ALA A 21 16.75 4.46 1.00
N GLN A 22 15.88 3.66 1.61
CA GLN A 22 15.28 2.52 0.92
C GLN A 22 14.19 2.97 -0.09
N MET A 23 13.61 4.16 0.09
CA MET A 23 12.47 4.63 -0.71
C MET A 23 12.67 6.04 -1.27
N LEU A 24 13.39 6.93 -0.57
CA LEU A 24 13.53 8.32 -0.93
C LEU A 24 14.96 8.69 -1.37
N PRO A 25 15.10 9.56 -2.38
CA PRO A 25 16.37 10.20 -2.70
C PRO A 25 16.77 11.15 -1.55
N GLU A 26 18.05 11.54 -1.50
CA GLU A 26 18.65 12.23 -0.34
C GLU A 26 17.94 13.54 0.00
N GLU A 27 17.60 14.33 -0.99
CA GLU A 27 16.94 15.62 -0.85
C GLU A 27 15.53 15.56 -0.24
N ARG A 28 14.89 14.40 -0.31
CA ARG A 28 13.54 14.16 0.24
C ARG A 28 13.52 13.50 1.62
N ARG A 29 14.68 13.17 2.20
CA ARG A 29 14.77 12.48 3.50
C ARG A 29 14.71 13.46 4.68
N ASN A 30 13.64 14.22 4.77
CA ASN A 30 13.43 15.23 5.80
C ASN A 30 11.95 15.32 6.19
N ALA A 31 11.63 16.03 7.26
CA ALA A 31 10.28 16.14 7.81
C ALA A 31 9.26 16.67 6.80
N ARG A 32 9.68 17.57 5.92
CA ARG A 32 8.79 18.24 4.97
C ARG A 32 8.41 17.36 3.79
N GLU A 33 9.35 16.54 3.31
CA GLU A 33 9.22 15.83 2.02
C GLU A 33 8.92 14.33 2.20
N ALA A 34 9.13 13.78 3.39
CA ALA A 34 8.96 12.34 3.63
C ALA A 34 7.49 11.90 3.70
N GLY A 35 6.60 12.81 4.09
CA GLY A 35 5.19 12.49 4.31
C GLY A 35 4.91 11.77 5.64
N ASN A 36 3.65 11.77 6.04
CA ASN A 36 3.21 11.31 7.36
C ASN A 36 3.37 9.80 7.57
N ALA A 37 3.24 8.99 6.51
CA ALA A 37 3.48 7.55 6.58
C ALA A 37 4.92 7.21 6.95
N LEU A 38 5.90 7.84 6.29
CA LEU A 38 7.31 7.62 6.59
C LEU A 38 7.70 8.25 7.92
N ALA A 39 7.12 9.40 8.27
CA ALA A 39 7.28 10.00 9.59
C ALA A 39 6.87 9.03 10.71
N MET A 40 5.74 8.35 10.56
CA MET A 40 5.30 7.32 11.50
C MET A 40 6.30 6.15 11.55
N LEU A 41 6.74 5.64 10.40
CA LEU A 41 7.63 4.48 10.34
C LEU A 41 9.00 4.75 10.97
N VAL A 42 9.57 5.95 10.80
CA VAL A 42 10.90 6.27 11.32
C VAL A 42 10.97 6.52 12.82
N HIS A 43 9.85 6.47 13.55
CA HIS A 43 9.87 6.26 15.00
C HIS A 43 10.60 4.97 15.41
N HIS A 44 10.66 4.00 14.50
CA HIS A 44 11.42 2.77 14.69
C HIS A 44 12.33 2.51 13.47
N PRO A 45 13.47 3.22 13.33
CA PRO A 45 14.28 3.22 12.09
C PRO A 45 14.75 1.83 11.65
N LYS A 46 15.05 0.94 12.60
CA LYS A 46 15.45 -0.44 12.29
C LYS A 46 14.33 -1.25 11.67
N LEU A 47 13.09 -1.11 12.17
CA LEU A 47 11.89 -1.71 11.58
C LEU A 47 11.59 -1.08 10.22
N ALA A 48 11.59 0.25 10.14
CA ALA A 48 11.34 0.99 8.90
C ALA A 48 12.27 0.53 7.77
N ARG A 49 13.56 0.35 8.05
CA ARG A 49 14.53 -0.06 7.03
C ARG A 49 14.23 -1.40 6.39
N VAL A 50 13.87 -2.41 7.15
CA VAL A 50 13.56 -3.75 6.60
C VAL A 50 12.20 -3.78 5.94
N PHE A 51 11.22 -3.07 6.53
CA PHE A 51 9.88 -2.95 5.98
C PHE A 51 9.90 -2.21 4.64
N LEU A 52 10.55 -1.06 4.54
CA LEU A 52 10.59 -0.25 3.31
C LEU A 52 11.25 -0.99 2.14
N ARG A 53 12.27 -1.83 2.39
CA ARG A 53 12.81 -2.70 1.32
C ARG A 53 11.77 -3.66 0.76
N PHE A 54 10.95 -4.24 1.62
CA PHE A 54 9.87 -5.13 1.20
C PHE A 54 8.76 -4.35 0.47
N ASN A 55 8.33 -3.22 1.04
CA ASN A 55 7.30 -2.38 0.44
C ASN A 55 7.70 -1.82 -0.93
N VAL A 56 8.96 -1.39 -1.08
CA VAL A 56 9.53 -0.94 -2.38
C VAL A 56 9.49 -2.04 -3.43
N HIS A 57 9.76 -3.31 -3.05
CA HIS A 57 9.58 -4.42 -3.98
C HIS A 57 8.14 -4.51 -4.46
N LEU A 58 7.16 -4.49 -3.57
CA LEU A 58 5.75 -4.59 -3.94
C LEU A 58 5.27 -3.42 -4.81
N LEU A 59 5.77 -2.20 -4.56
CA LEU A 59 5.37 -1.02 -5.33
C LEU A 59 6.05 -0.91 -6.69
N TYR A 60 7.34 -1.20 -6.76
CA TYR A 60 8.17 -0.86 -7.92
C TYR A 60 8.90 -2.06 -8.55
N GLY A 61 9.05 -3.16 -7.82
CA GLY A 61 9.72 -4.38 -8.27
C GLY A 61 8.77 -5.56 -8.51
N SER A 62 7.49 -5.40 -8.21
CA SER A 62 6.46 -6.43 -8.37
C SER A 62 6.28 -6.84 -9.82
N THR A 63 6.03 -8.13 -10.04
CA THR A 63 5.66 -8.70 -11.35
C THR A 63 4.17 -8.56 -11.63
N LEU A 64 3.36 -8.24 -10.60
CA LEU A 64 1.92 -8.03 -10.74
C LEU A 64 1.66 -6.76 -11.57
N PRO A 65 0.78 -6.80 -12.60
CA PRO A 65 0.39 -5.61 -13.35
C PRO A 65 -0.06 -4.47 -12.43
N ALA A 66 0.42 -3.26 -12.72
CA ALA A 66 0.22 -2.10 -11.84
C ALA A 66 -1.26 -1.82 -11.55
N ASN A 67 -2.15 -1.93 -12.53
CA ASN A 67 -3.58 -1.75 -12.33
C ASN A 67 -4.20 -2.78 -11.37
N LEU A 68 -3.76 -4.04 -11.42
CA LEU A 68 -4.24 -5.09 -10.51
C LEU A 68 -3.68 -4.89 -9.10
N ARG A 69 -2.41 -4.44 -9.00
CA ARG A 69 -1.80 -4.06 -7.72
C ARG A 69 -2.58 -2.94 -7.05
N GLU A 70 -2.83 -1.84 -7.76
CA GLU A 70 -3.57 -0.70 -7.21
C GLU A 70 -5.03 -1.06 -6.87
N LEU A 71 -5.68 -1.91 -7.68
CA LEU A 71 -7.01 -2.43 -7.40
C LEU A 71 -7.04 -3.20 -6.07
N ALA A 72 -6.07 -4.08 -5.84
CA ALA A 72 -5.94 -4.84 -4.60
C ALA A 72 -5.66 -3.94 -3.39
N ILE A 73 -4.77 -2.95 -3.54
CA ILE A 73 -4.44 -1.97 -2.50
C ILE A 73 -5.67 -1.15 -2.12
N LEU A 74 -6.36 -0.58 -3.11
CA LEU A 74 -7.55 0.23 -2.88
C LEU A 74 -8.68 -0.57 -2.22
N ARG A 75 -8.92 -1.82 -2.65
CA ARG A 75 -9.92 -2.68 -1.98
C ARG A 75 -9.54 -2.94 -0.53
N THR A 76 -8.28 -3.23 -0.25
CA THR A 76 -7.75 -3.43 1.10
C THR A 76 -7.91 -2.18 1.96
N ALA A 77 -7.51 -1.01 1.43
CA ALA A 77 -7.65 0.28 2.10
C ALA A 77 -9.11 0.60 2.45
N TYR A 78 -10.02 0.38 1.49
CA TYR A 78 -11.46 0.57 1.71
C TYR A 78 -12.00 -0.33 2.82
N ARG A 79 -11.71 -1.63 2.78
CA ARG A 79 -12.16 -2.59 3.81
C ARG A 79 -11.61 -2.26 5.19
N ARG A 80 -10.34 -1.83 5.26
CA ARG A 80 -9.66 -1.44 6.51
C ARG A 80 -9.99 -0.02 6.95
N ARG A 81 -10.76 0.74 6.16
CA ARG A 81 -11.09 2.14 6.43
C ARG A 81 -9.83 2.98 6.66
N CYS A 82 -8.81 2.76 5.84
CA CYS A 82 -7.56 3.50 5.89
C CYS A 82 -7.61 4.65 4.88
N GLU A 83 -7.96 5.84 5.37
CA GLU A 83 -8.13 7.02 4.54
C GLU A 83 -6.81 7.45 3.89
N TYR A 84 -5.70 7.31 4.61
CA TYR A 84 -4.37 7.64 4.11
C TYR A 84 -4.03 6.82 2.85
N GLU A 85 -4.10 5.49 2.93
CA GLU A 85 -3.82 4.61 1.79
C GLU A 85 -4.81 4.84 0.65
N TRP A 86 -6.10 4.99 0.97
CA TRP A 86 -7.12 5.27 -0.04
C TRP A 86 -6.77 6.51 -0.85
N THR A 87 -6.50 7.63 -0.17
CA THR A 87 -6.26 8.92 -0.81
C THR A 87 -5.04 8.88 -1.73
N HIS A 88 -3.92 8.31 -1.27
CA HIS A 88 -2.70 8.20 -2.05
C HIS A 88 -2.85 7.24 -3.23
N HIS A 89 -3.45 6.07 -3.00
CA HIS A 89 -3.57 5.03 -4.04
C HIS A 89 -4.66 5.29 -5.07
N VAL A 90 -5.62 6.17 -4.84
CA VAL A 90 -6.55 6.64 -5.89
C VAL A 90 -5.79 7.33 -7.03
N ALA A 91 -4.83 8.21 -6.71
CA ALA A 91 -4.03 8.87 -7.73
C ALA A 91 -3.13 7.87 -8.48
N MET A 92 -2.48 6.95 -7.75
CA MET A 92 -1.62 5.89 -8.34
C MET A 92 -2.44 4.92 -9.19
N GLY A 93 -3.63 4.54 -8.76
CA GLY A 93 -4.56 3.68 -9.51
C GLY A 93 -4.97 4.29 -10.84
N LYS A 94 -5.31 5.58 -10.85
CA LYS A 94 -5.59 6.31 -12.10
C LYS A 94 -4.39 6.35 -13.05
N GLN A 95 -3.20 6.58 -12.53
CA GLN A 95 -1.96 6.51 -13.32
C GLN A 95 -1.70 5.10 -13.85
N ALA A 96 -2.08 4.06 -13.11
CA ALA A 96 -1.98 2.66 -13.52
C ALA A 96 -3.10 2.22 -14.49
N GLY A 97 -4.07 3.09 -14.81
CA GLY A 97 -5.13 2.85 -15.78
C GLY A 97 -6.46 2.39 -15.19
N LEU A 98 -6.68 2.55 -13.88
CA LEU A 98 -8.01 2.42 -13.29
C LEU A 98 -8.84 3.66 -13.63
N THR A 99 -10.09 3.43 -14.04
CA THR A 99 -11.07 4.49 -14.30
C THR A 99 -11.76 4.95 -13.01
N ASP A 100 -12.46 6.08 -13.06
CA ASP A 100 -13.29 6.52 -11.94
C ASP A 100 -14.41 5.51 -11.62
N ASP A 101 -14.94 4.82 -12.65
CA ASP A 101 -15.93 3.77 -12.49
C ASP A 101 -15.31 2.55 -11.79
N ASP A 102 -14.10 2.10 -12.17
CA ASP A 102 -13.40 1.01 -11.46
C ASP A 102 -13.23 1.32 -9.97
N ILE A 103 -12.86 2.58 -9.64
CA ILE A 103 -12.63 3.01 -8.26
C ILE A 103 -13.95 3.10 -7.47
N ALA A 104 -15.04 3.51 -8.11
CA ALA A 104 -16.35 3.53 -7.48
C ALA A 104 -16.89 2.10 -7.26
N ASP A 105 -16.78 1.24 -8.27
CA ASP A 105 -17.31 -0.12 -8.27
C ASP A 105 -16.59 -1.03 -7.28
N LEU A 106 -15.27 -0.85 -7.09
CA LEU A 106 -14.52 -1.65 -6.11
C LEU A 106 -15.03 -1.48 -4.68
N GLN A 107 -15.67 -0.35 -4.34
CA GLN A 107 -16.29 -0.15 -3.02
C GLN A 107 -17.45 -1.12 -2.81
N HIS A 108 -18.13 -1.51 -3.88
CA HIS A 108 -19.22 -2.48 -3.89
C HIS A 108 -18.77 -3.91 -4.22
N SER A 109 -17.45 -4.17 -4.24
CA SER A 109 -16.86 -5.45 -4.66
C SER A 109 -17.29 -5.85 -6.06
N THR A 110 -17.34 -4.90 -6.99
CA THR A 110 -17.72 -5.13 -8.38
C THR A 110 -16.50 -4.89 -9.29
N GLY A 111 -16.06 -5.94 -9.96
CA GLY A 111 -14.98 -5.88 -10.94
C GLY A 111 -15.52 -5.69 -12.35
N ARG A 112 -14.81 -4.95 -13.21
CA ARG A 112 -15.19 -4.72 -14.61
C ARG A 112 -15.13 -5.97 -15.49
N ASP A 113 -14.37 -6.97 -15.07
CA ASP A 113 -14.18 -8.27 -15.74
C ASP A 113 -13.87 -9.38 -14.73
N GLU A 114 -13.75 -10.64 -15.20
CA GLU A 114 -13.50 -11.81 -14.37
C GLU A 114 -12.22 -11.68 -13.52
N LEU A 115 -11.14 -11.12 -14.09
CA LEU A 115 -9.87 -10.96 -13.40
C LEU A 115 -9.92 -9.87 -12.34
N HIS A 116 -10.51 -8.70 -12.66
CA HIS A 116 -10.70 -7.65 -11.67
C HIS A 116 -11.58 -8.13 -10.52
N GLN A 117 -12.66 -8.85 -10.81
CA GLN A 117 -13.51 -9.45 -9.77
C GLN A 117 -12.71 -10.39 -8.88
N ALA A 118 -11.91 -11.29 -9.46
CA ALA A 118 -11.11 -12.23 -8.68
C ALA A 118 -10.04 -11.54 -7.80
N VAL A 119 -9.50 -10.39 -8.22
CA VAL A 119 -8.60 -9.58 -7.38
C VAL A 119 -9.34 -8.95 -6.20
N LEU A 120 -10.57 -8.44 -6.41
CA LEU A 120 -11.40 -7.91 -5.32
C LEU A 120 -11.80 -9.02 -4.34
N ASP A 121 -12.23 -10.17 -4.87
CA ASP A 121 -12.57 -11.35 -4.06
C ASP A 121 -11.37 -11.82 -3.25
N ALA A 122 -10.15 -11.82 -3.84
CA ALA A 122 -8.94 -12.17 -3.12
C ALA A 122 -8.66 -11.23 -1.95
N ALA A 123 -8.84 -9.92 -2.13
CA ALA A 123 -8.69 -8.96 -1.04
C ALA A 123 -9.72 -9.20 0.08
N ASP A 124 -10.96 -9.51 -0.28
CA ASP A 124 -12.04 -9.79 0.66
C ASP A 124 -11.82 -11.09 1.43
N GLU A 125 -11.46 -12.17 0.73
CA GLU A 125 -11.25 -13.50 1.30
C GLU A 125 -9.99 -13.53 2.20
N LEU A 126 -8.89 -12.93 1.77
CA LEU A 126 -7.67 -12.85 2.58
C LEU A 126 -7.88 -12.00 3.83
N ASP A 127 -8.70 -10.95 3.76
CA ASP A 127 -9.06 -10.13 4.90
C ASP A 127 -9.95 -10.87 5.92
N THR A 128 -10.84 -11.74 5.44
CA THR A 128 -11.84 -12.43 6.26
C THR A 128 -11.35 -13.79 6.73
N ASP A 129 -10.82 -14.61 5.81
CA ASP A 129 -10.53 -16.03 6.01
C ASP A 129 -9.03 -16.34 6.00
N SER A 130 -8.17 -15.38 5.69
CA SER A 130 -6.71 -15.53 5.57
C SER A 130 -6.29 -16.57 4.52
N ARG A 131 -7.14 -16.84 3.54
CA ARG A 131 -6.89 -17.78 2.42
C ARG A 131 -7.82 -17.48 1.26
N LEU A 132 -7.40 -17.87 0.05
CA LEU A 132 -8.25 -17.83 -1.14
C LEU A 132 -9.21 -19.02 -1.14
N SER A 133 -10.42 -18.80 -1.67
CA SER A 133 -11.32 -19.88 -2.02
C SER A 133 -10.82 -20.62 -3.28
N PRO A 134 -11.17 -21.91 -3.47
CA PRO A 134 -10.83 -22.62 -4.70
C PRO A 134 -11.38 -21.95 -5.98
N ALA A 135 -12.48 -21.23 -5.88
CA ALA A 135 -13.08 -20.52 -7.01
C ALA A 135 -12.23 -19.32 -7.42
N THR A 136 -11.85 -18.47 -6.47
CA THR A 136 -10.98 -17.30 -6.70
C THR A 136 -9.60 -17.74 -7.19
N GLU A 137 -9.00 -18.75 -6.54
CA GLU A 137 -7.70 -19.31 -6.95
C GLU A 137 -7.75 -19.83 -8.41
N ALA A 138 -8.82 -20.53 -8.79
CA ALA A 138 -8.98 -21.07 -10.13
C ALA A 138 -9.06 -19.98 -11.21
N VAL A 139 -9.65 -18.82 -10.90
CA VAL A 139 -9.68 -17.67 -11.83
C VAL A 139 -8.30 -17.01 -11.88
N LEU A 140 -7.71 -16.69 -10.74
CA LEU A 140 -6.42 -16.01 -10.69
C LEU A 140 -5.32 -16.79 -11.42
N THR A 141 -5.25 -18.11 -11.21
CA THR A 141 -4.24 -18.98 -11.84
C THR A 141 -4.39 -19.16 -13.35
N LYS A 142 -5.54 -18.80 -13.95
CA LYS A 142 -5.69 -18.72 -15.42
C LYS A 142 -4.97 -17.51 -16.01
N HIS A 143 -4.81 -16.44 -15.24
CA HIS A 143 -4.38 -15.13 -15.72
C HIS A 143 -3.04 -14.67 -15.14
N LEU A 144 -2.68 -15.16 -13.96
CA LEU A 144 -1.47 -14.80 -13.23
C LEU A 144 -0.55 -16.00 -13.08
N ASP A 145 0.75 -15.78 -13.27
CA ASP A 145 1.75 -16.77 -12.91
C ASP A 145 1.99 -16.84 -11.39
N GLU A 146 2.83 -17.79 -10.96
CA GLU A 146 3.10 -18.00 -9.53
C GLU A 146 3.72 -16.78 -8.84
N HIS A 147 4.61 -16.02 -9.54
CA HIS A 147 5.22 -14.83 -8.98
C HIS A 147 4.19 -13.71 -8.82
N GLN A 148 3.35 -13.51 -9.83
CA GLN A 148 2.28 -12.51 -9.80
C GLN A 148 1.25 -12.82 -8.71
N LEU A 149 0.89 -14.10 -8.53
CA LEU A 149 -0.02 -14.52 -7.47
C LEU A 149 0.61 -14.31 -6.08
N MET A 150 1.89 -14.61 -5.91
CA MET A 150 2.61 -14.29 -4.68
C MET A 150 2.64 -12.79 -4.42
N ASP A 151 2.99 -11.97 -5.41
CA ASP A 151 2.99 -10.53 -5.28
C ASP A 151 1.61 -9.99 -4.91
N LEU A 152 0.52 -10.54 -5.46
CA LEU A 152 -0.85 -10.18 -5.09
C LEU A 152 -1.15 -10.45 -3.61
N VAL A 153 -0.88 -11.67 -3.15
CA VAL A 153 -1.14 -12.07 -1.75
C VAL A 153 -0.30 -11.25 -0.78
N PHE A 154 0.99 -11.05 -1.08
CA PHE A 154 1.87 -10.23 -0.25
C PHE A 154 1.51 -8.75 -0.28
N THR A 155 1.01 -8.23 -1.41
CA THR A 155 0.50 -6.84 -1.49
C THR A 155 -0.70 -6.66 -0.57
N ILE A 156 -1.72 -7.52 -0.65
CA ILE A 156 -2.91 -7.44 0.20
C ILE A 156 -2.52 -7.53 1.68
N GLY A 157 -1.63 -8.47 2.05
CA GLY A 157 -1.15 -8.63 3.42
C GLY A 157 -0.37 -7.42 3.92
N CYS A 158 0.53 -6.87 3.09
CA CYS A 158 1.34 -5.70 3.42
C CYS A 158 0.47 -4.47 3.69
N TYR A 159 -0.47 -4.18 2.80
CA TYR A 159 -1.36 -3.03 2.93
C TYR A 159 -2.40 -3.21 4.05
N SER A 160 -2.84 -4.43 4.34
CA SER A 160 -3.61 -4.72 5.55
C SER A 160 -2.82 -4.38 6.82
N MET A 161 -1.54 -4.74 6.89
CA MET A 161 -0.65 -4.43 8.02
C MET A 161 -0.40 -2.92 8.13
N LEU A 162 -0.14 -2.23 7.03
CA LEU A 162 0.02 -0.77 7.00
C LEU A 162 -1.24 -0.06 7.48
N ALA A 163 -2.42 -0.46 7.00
CA ALA A 163 -3.69 0.09 7.44
C ALA A 163 -3.90 -0.06 8.95
N MET A 164 -3.52 -1.22 9.53
CA MET A 164 -3.54 -1.42 10.99
C MET A 164 -2.62 -0.42 11.70
N ALA A 165 -1.42 -0.19 11.18
CA ALA A 165 -0.47 0.74 11.76
C ALA A 165 -0.96 2.20 11.63
N PHE A 166 -1.37 2.62 10.44
CA PHE A 166 -1.83 3.99 10.18
C PHE A 166 -3.07 4.34 11.00
N ASN A 167 -4.06 3.46 11.04
CA ASN A 167 -5.25 3.65 11.85
C ASN A 167 -4.94 3.66 13.36
N THR A 168 -4.03 2.79 13.83
CA THR A 168 -3.66 2.69 15.24
C THR A 168 -2.90 3.92 15.71
N PHE A 169 -1.95 4.40 14.92
CA PHE A 169 -1.08 5.53 15.25
C PHE A 169 -1.64 6.88 14.82
N GLY A 170 -2.78 6.88 14.09
CA GLY A 170 -3.48 8.09 13.69
C GLY A 170 -2.71 8.91 12.67
N VAL A 171 -2.23 8.23 11.61
CA VAL A 171 -1.55 8.90 10.49
C VAL A 171 -2.57 9.75 9.74
N GLU A 172 -2.32 11.05 9.70
CA GLU A 172 -3.17 12.03 9.02
C GLU A 172 -2.74 12.16 7.55
N LEU A 173 -3.65 12.67 6.71
CA LEU A 173 -3.33 12.97 5.31
C LEU A 173 -2.22 14.02 5.22
N ASP A 174 -1.38 13.91 4.22
CA ASP A 174 -0.34 14.89 3.95
C ASP A 174 -0.98 16.21 3.49
N GLU A 175 -0.40 17.36 3.90
CA GLU A 175 -0.91 18.70 3.53
C GLU A 175 -0.86 18.94 2.02
N ASN A 176 0.00 18.21 1.29
CA ASN A 176 0.14 18.26 -0.16
C ASN A 176 0.29 16.86 -0.75
N PRO A 177 -0.81 16.16 -1.06
CA PRO A 177 -0.74 14.81 -1.66
C PRO A 177 -0.05 14.75 -3.03
N GLU A 178 0.23 15.89 -3.66
CA GLU A 178 0.93 15.97 -4.95
C GLU A 178 2.47 15.89 -4.86
N SER A 179 3.05 15.86 -3.64
CA SER A 179 4.52 15.81 -3.45
C SER A 179 5.15 14.44 -3.72
N GLU A 180 4.36 13.42 -3.99
CA GLU A 180 4.82 12.04 -4.28
C GLU A 180 5.00 11.73 -5.79
N ARG A 181 5.14 12.76 -6.62
CA ARG A 181 5.44 12.58 -8.06
C ARG A 181 6.93 12.43 -8.33
#